data_fa02788074a2d34ccc92870422c160c9
#
_entry.id   fa02788074a2d34ccc92870422c160c9
#
_cell.length_a   1.000
_cell.length_b   1.000
_cell.length_c   1.000
_cell.angle_alpha   90.00
_cell.angle_beta   90.00
_cell.angle_gamma   90.00
#
_symmetry.space_group_name_H-M   'P 1'
#
loop_
_entity.id
_entity.type
_entity.pdbx_description
1 polymer ?
#
loop_
_entity_poly.entity_id
_entity_poly.type
_entity_poly.pdbx_seq_one_letter_code
_entity_poly.pdbx_strand_id
1 'polypeptide(L)'
;MTYADRRNLAWAILAAFIAIVVLSGCGTSHNALPAYEPPLAKTDFQHVRTTAYTHTESDHRAYGNRNALGGELQAAGPPIHRAEVTRRAVPVDGVPRAVSVDEPDSYSPKLQRFSMEETRTVTRRTKRGTKTTRSAKRAVVVAKPQIGSAAADWSRWPAGTSFRLLSTGRIYRVDDYGWALAGRNTIDLYMPNQREMNSWGARQETIQVLQWGDPQESLQFLHRHQDYRHIKRMVLELQGRDKEAAALR
;
A
#
# COMPACT_ATOMS: atom_id res chain seq x y z
N MET A 1 9.95 -4.02 -67.93
CA MET A 1 9.42 -4.55 -66.68
C MET A 1 7.96 -4.93 -66.87
N THR A 2 7.66 -6.22 -66.86
CA THR A 2 6.33 -6.73 -67.20
C THR A 2 5.37 -6.48 -66.01
N TYR A 3 4.06 -6.54 -66.19
CA TYR A 3 3.07 -6.41 -65.14
C TYR A 3 3.26 -7.48 -64.04
N ALA A 4 3.72 -8.67 -64.43
CA ALA A 4 4.05 -9.75 -63.52
C ALA A 4 5.23 -9.41 -62.60
N ASP A 5 6.27 -8.73 -63.13
CA ASP A 5 7.44 -8.34 -62.34
C ASP A 5 7.09 -7.31 -61.27
N ARG A 6 6.22 -6.36 -61.59
CA ARG A 6 5.77 -5.34 -60.63
C ARG A 6 4.95 -5.95 -59.49
N ARG A 7 4.09 -6.93 -59.79
CA ARG A 7 3.29 -7.65 -58.81
C ARG A 7 4.17 -8.48 -57.88
N ASN A 8 5.15 -9.19 -58.41
CA ASN A 8 6.07 -9.98 -57.61
C ASN A 8 6.95 -9.11 -56.72
N LEU A 9 7.38 -7.94 -57.21
CA LEU A 9 8.13 -6.96 -56.42
C LEU A 9 7.27 -6.40 -55.24
N ALA A 10 6.01 -6.10 -55.52
CA ALA A 10 5.10 -5.61 -54.44
C ALA A 10 4.88 -6.65 -53.33
N TRP A 11 4.71 -7.93 -53.71
CA TRP A 11 4.61 -9.03 -52.73
C TRP A 11 5.91 -9.23 -51.95
N ALA A 12 7.07 -9.10 -52.58
CA ALA A 12 8.37 -9.20 -51.89
C ALA A 12 8.57 -8.06 -50.89
N ILE A 13 8.19 -6.83 -51.24
CA ILE A 13 8.26 -5.68 -50.33
C ILE A 13 7.30 -5.87 -49.16
N LEU A 14 6.07 -6.32 -49.38
CA LEU A 14 5.09 -6.59 -48.34
C LEU A 14 5.58 -7.70 -47.39
N ALA A 15 6.13 -8.78 -47.93
CA ALA A 15 6.69 -9.87 -47.13
C ALA A 15 7.89 -9.41 -46.27
N ALA A 16 8.78 -8.58 -46.85
CA ALA A 16 9.90 -7.99 -46.11
C ALA A 16 9.42 -7.05 -45.00
N PHE A 17 8.40 -6.25 -45.25
CA PHE A 17 7.81 -5.37 -44.26
C PHE A 17 7.17 -6.16 -43.10
N ILE A 18 6.40 -7.20 -43.40
CA ILE A 18 5.82 -8.10 -42.42
C ILE A 18 6.92 -8.79 -41.61
N ALA A 19 8.00 -9.27 -42.27
CA ALA A 19 9.13 -9.87 -41.55
C ALA A 19 9.82 -8.89 -40.62
N ILE A 20 10.00 -7.63 -41.00
CA ILE A 20 10.57 -6.58 -40.13
C ILE A 20 9.64 -6.30 -38.96
N VAL A 21 8.33 -6.22 -39.16
CA VAL A 21 7.36 -5.98 -38.05
C VAL A 21 7.31 -7.16 -37.10
N VAL A 22 7.39 -8.40 -37.58
CA VAL A 22 7.42 -9.60 -36.76
C VAL A 22 8.75 -9.75 -36.02
N LEU A 23 9.88 -9.38 -36.66
CA LEU A 23 11.21 -9.42 -36.03
C LEU A 23 11.45 -8.25 -35.05
N SER A 24 10.78 -7.11 -35.27
CA SER A 24 10.77 -5.99 -34.31
C SER A 24 9.77 -6.17 -33.18
N GLY A 25 9.17 -7.35 -33.09
CA GLY A 25 8.38 -7.72 -31.89
C GLY A 25 9.20 -7.35 -30.67
N CYS A 26 8.75 -6.33 -29.94
CA CYS A 26 9.29 -5.95 -28.65
C CYS A 26 9.26 -7.18 -27.76
N GLY A 27 10.33 -7.95 -27.79
CA GLY A 27 10.65 -8.86 -26.71
C GLY A 27 10.85 -7.97 -25.50
N THR A 28 9.77 -7.65 -24.79
CA THR A 28 9.87 -7.20 -23.43
C THR A 28 10.59 -8.33 -22.71
N SER A 29 11.90 -8.17 -22.58
CA SER A 29 12.68 -9.11 -21.78
C SER A 29 12.16 -8.95 -20.35
N HIS A 30 11.22 -9.81 -19.95
CA HIS A 30 10.71 -9.92 -18.59
C HIS A 30 11.82 -10.17 -17.54
N ASN A 31 13.08 -10.13 -17.97
CA ASN A 31 14.26 -10.41 -17.19
C ASN A 31 15.12 -9.18 -16.87
N ALA A 32 14.83 -8.02 -17.46
CA ALA A 32 15.59 -6.81 -17.17
C ALA A 32 15.07 -6.18 -15.86
N LEU A 33 15.97 -6.04 -14.89
CA LEU A 33 15.62 -5.35 -13.65
C LEU A 33 15.36 -3.86 -13.92
N PRO A 34 14.48 -3.21 -13.14
CA PRO A 34 14.27 -1.78 -13.24
C PRO A 34 15.54 -1.00 -12.90
N ALA A 35 15.59 0.26 -13.35
CA ALA A 35 16.68 1.16 -12.99
C ALA A 35 16.78 1.28 -11.46
N TYR A 36 18.01 1.21 -10.95
CA TYR A 36 18.28 1.35 -9.52
C TYR A 36 18.12 2.80 -9.08
N GLU A 37 17.36 3.02 -8.03
CA GLU A 37 17.21 4.31 -7.37
C GLU A 37 17.96 4.28 -6.04
N PRO A 38 18.64 5.36 -5.61
CA PRO A 38 19.24 5.41 -4.27
C PRO A 38 18.18 5.19 -3.18
N PRO A 39 18.49 4.43 -2.11
CA PRO A 39 17.57 4.25 -1.01
C PRO A 39 17.25 5.58 -0.32
N LEU A 40 16.01 5.73 0.14
CA LEU A 40 15.60 6.87 0.96
C LEU A 40 16.09 6.69 2.40
N ALA A 41 16.34 7.81 3.08
CA ALA A 41 16.61 7.78 4.51
C ALA A 41 15.37 7.26 5.26
N LYS A 42 15.57 6.37 6.25
CA LYS A 42 14.47 5.84 7.06
C LYS A 42 14.00 6.90 8.05
N THR A 43 12.88 7.52 7.75
CA THR A 43 12.20 8.52 8.58
C THR A 43 10.73 8.14 8.75
N ASP A 44 10.06 8.72 9.75
CA ASP A 44 8.64 8.44 10.02
C ASP A 44 7.73 8.92 8.90
N PHE A 45 8.11 9.98 8.19
CA PHE A 45 7.39 10.49 7.04
C PHE A 45 8.25 10.39 5.79
N GLN A 46 7.69 9.82 4.74
CA GLN A 46 8.38 9.64 3.47
C GLN A 46 7.50 10.03 2.30
N HIS A 47 8.13 10.63 1.28
CA HIS A 47 7.52 10.83 -0.02
C HIS A 47 7.92 9.70 -0.94
N VAL A 48 6.95 8.91 -1.36
CA VAL A 48 7.17 7.71 -2.16
C VAL A 48 6.26 7.69 -3.37
N ARG A 49 6.73 7.09 -4.43
CA ARG A 49 5.86 6.73 -5.55
C ARG A 49 4.99 5.56 -5.12
N THR A 50 3.69 5.66 -5.36
CA THR A 50 2.78 4.54 -5.19
C THR A 50 2.16 4.16 -6.52
N THR A 51 1.99 2.86 -6.72
CA THR A 51 1.23 2.23 -7.78
C THR A 51 0.15 1.35 -7.15
N ALA A 52 -0.61 0.64 -7.95
CA ALA A 52 -1.58 -0.31 -7.46
C ALA A 52 -1.59 -1.56 -8.32
N TYR A 53 -1.81 -2.71 -7.69
CA TYR A 53 -1.91 -4.01 -8.35
C TYR A 53 -3.14 -4.79 -7.89
N THR A 54 -3.52 -5.81 -8.63
CA THR A 54 -4.59 -6.73 -8.29
C THR A 54 -4.20 -8.17 -8.63
N HIS A 55 -4.72 -9.12 -7.88
CA HIS A 55 -4.48 -10.56 -8.11
C HIS A 55 -4.97 -11.08 -9.48
N THR A 56 -5.72 -10.27 -10.22
CA THR A 56 -6.23 -10.64 -11.55
C THR A 56 -5.28 -10.27 -12.69
N GLU A 57 -4.17 -9.57 -12.42
CA GLU A 57 -3.15 -9.25 -13.42
C GLU A 57 -2.40 -10.49 -13.89
N SER A 58 -1.88 -10.43 -15.12
CA SER A 58 -1.30 -11.58 -15.81
C SER A 58 -0.09 -12.18 -15.08
N ASP A 59 0.73 -11.34 -14.50
CA ASP A 59 1.94 -11.71 -13.76
C ASP A 59 1.63 -12.21 -12.33
N HIS A 60 0.47 -11.84 -11.77
CA HIS A 60 0.04 -12.28 -10.45
C HIS A 60 -0.83 -13.55 -10.48
N ARG A 61 -1.40 -13.90 -11.64
CA ARG A 61 -2.32 -15.06 -11.78
C ARG A 61 -1.76 -16.38 -11.28
N ALA A 62 -0.44 -16.58 -11.41
CA ALA A 62 0.21 -17.81 -10.95
C ALA A 62 0.16 -17.99 -9.43
N TYR A 63 0.04 -16.89 -8.68
CA TYR A 63 0.03 -16.86 -7.22
C TYR A 63 -1.38 -16.74 -6.64
N GLY A 64 -2.37 -16.41 -7.47
CA GLY A 64 -3.77 -16.21 -7.07
C GLY A 64 -3.93 -15.03 -6.11
N ASN A 65 -4.73 -15.21 -5.06
CA ASN A 65 -4.96 -14.17 -4.03
C ASN A 65 -3.99 -14.32 -2.83
N ARG A 66 -2.73 -14.68 -3.11
CA ARG A 66 -1.73 -14.90 -2.05
C ARG A 66 -0.58 -13.92 -2.17
N ASN A 67 -0.13 -13.42 -1.02
CA ASN A 67 1.08 -12.60 -0.92
C ASN A 67 2.35 -13.49 -0.80
N ALA A 68 3.53 -12.88 -0.86
CA ALA A 68 4.80 -13.57 -0.79
C ALA A 68 5.02 -14.36 0.52
N LEU A 69 4.36 -13.97 1.61
CA LEU A 69 4.42 -14.67 2.90
C LEU A 69 3.42 -15.86 2.97
N GLY A 70 2.66 -16.12 1.90
CA GLY A 70 1.66 -17.20 1.83
C GLY A 70 0.31 -16.86 2.44
N GLY A 71 0.12 -15.64 2.96
CA GLY A 71 -1.16 -15.13 3.42
C GLY A 71 -2.06 -14.67 2.27
N GLU A 72 -3.31 -14.33 2.57
CA GLU A 72 -4.22 -13.73 1.58
C GLU A 72 -3.96 -12.24 1.44
N LEU A 73 -4.02 -11.76 0.19
CA LEU A 73 -4.00 -10.34 -0.12
C LEU A 73 -5.26 -9.66 0.41
N GLN A 74 -5.08 -8.57 1.14
CA GLN A 74 -6.17 -7.85 1.79
C GLN A 74 -6.30 -6.42 1.27
N ALA A 75 -7.53 -6.02 0.92
CA ALA A 75 -7.81 -4.63 0.62
C ALA A 75 -7.82 -3.80 1.90
N ALA A 76 -7.27 -2.58 1.84
CA ALA A 76 -7.32 -1.68 2.98
C ALA A 76 -8.75 -1.24 3.27
N GLY A 77 -9.13 -1.29 4.53
CA GLY A 77 -10.43 -0.80 5.01
C GLY A 77 -10.57 0.73 4.95
N PRO A 78 -11.75 1.25 5.30
CA PRO A 78 -11.96 2.68 5.38
C PRO A 78 -11.01 3.32 6.41
N PRO A 79 -10.66 4.61 6.24
CA PRO A 79 -9.78 5.30 7.16
C PRO A 79 -10.38 5.35 8.56
N ILE A 80 -9.52 5.12 9.56
CA ILE A 80 -9.93 5.32 10.94
C ILE A 80 -9.87 6.82 11.21
N HIS A 81 -10.98 7.48 11.08
CA HIS A 81 -11.11 8.82 11.59
C HIS A 81 -11.09 8.74 13.13
N ARG A 82 -10.06 9.30 13.74
CA ARG A 82 -10.11 9.61 15.14
C ARG A 82 -11.31 10.55 15.29
N ALA A 83 -12.39 10.07 15.89
CA ALA A 83 -13.51 10.96 16.21
C ALA A 83 -12.91 12.09 17.03
N GLU A 84 -12.88 13.28 16.45
CA GLU A 84 -12.50 14.49 17.15
C GLU A 84 -13.57 14.64 18.23
N VAL A 85 -13.20 14.33 19.46
CA VAL A 85 -14.08 14.57 20.61
C VAL A 85 -14.21 16.07 20.70
N THR A 86 -15.18 16.61 19.99
CA THR A 86 -15.63 17.96 20.22
C THR A 86 -16.13 18.00 21.64
N ARG A 87 -15.27 18.38 22.58
CA ARG A 87 -15.68 18.69 23.94
C ARG A 87 -16.68 19.82 23.80
N ARG A 88 -17.96 19.51 23.77
CA ARG A 88 -19.00 20.50 23.99
C ARG A 88 -18.69 21.09 25.36
N ALA A 89 -18.24 22.34 25.34
CA ALA A 89 -18.15 23.13 26.54
C ALA A 89 -19.56 23.09 27.21
N VAL A 90 -19.66 22.43 28.35
CA VAL A 90 -20.85 22.54 29.20
C VAL A 90 -20.84 23.98 29.66
N PRO A 91 -21.88 24.78 29.40
CA PRO A 91 -21.98 26.12 29.93
C PRO A 91 -22.08 25.97 31.46
N VAL A 92 -21.02 26.27 32.14
CA VAL A 92 -21.06 26.55 33.56
C VAL A 92 -21.39 28.04 33.68
N ASP A 93 -22.45 28.32 34.42
CA ASP A 93 -23.02 29.67 34.52
C ASP A 93 -21.98 30.80 34.56
N GLY A 94 -21.99 31.61 33.52
CA GLY A 94 -21.78 33.02 33.61
C GLY A 94 -20.37 33.59 33.55
N VAL A 95 -19.25 32.85 33.28
CA VAL A 95 -17.94 33.51 33.06
C VAL A 95 -17.02 32.69 32.12
N PRO A 96 -16.58 33.23 30.97
CA PRO A 96 -15.56 32.59 30.19
C PRO A 96 -14.18 32.75 30.85
N ARG A 97 -13.69 31.69 31.47
CA ARG A 97 -12.32 31.65 31.99
C ARG A 97 -11.39 31.21 30.85
N ALA A 98 -10.50 32.10 30.42
CA ALA A 98 -9.42 31.76 29.54
C ALA A 98 -8.56 30.68 30.18
N VAL A 99 -8.44 29.53 29.54
CA VAL A 99 -7.51 28.47 29.92
C VAL A 99 -6.19 28.78 29.24
N SER A 100 -5.18 29.13 30.07
CA SER A 100 -3.81 29.21 29.64
C SER A 100 -3.34 27.83 29.12
N VAL A 101 -2.77 27.83 27.92
CA VAL A 101 -2.15 26.66 27.32
C VAL A 101 -0.77 26.55 27.94
N ASP A 102 -0.60 25.67 28.91
CA ASP A 102 0.72 25.24 29.39
C ASP A 102 1.25 24.10 28.51
N GLU A 103 2.55 24.13 28.29
CA GLU A 103 3.36 23.43 27.31
C GLU A 103 3.22 21.88 27.27
N PRO A 104 3.66 21.27 26.14
CA PRO A 104 3.45 19.83 25.90
C PRO A 104 4.54 18.99 26.57
N ASP A 105 4.16 18.25 27.58
CA ASP A 105 4.96 17.13 28.04
C ASP A 105 4.94 15.97 27.05
N SER A 106 6.12 15.44 26.83
CA SER A 106 6.52 14.31 26.00
C SER A 106 5.40 13.30 25.65
N TYR A 107 5.00 13.31 24.38
CA TYR A 107 3.99 12.43 23.82
C TYR A 107 4.58 11.05 23.52
N SER A 108 4.33 10.09 24.41
CA SER A 108 4.48 8.66 24.11
C SER A 108 3.11 8.12 23.67
N PRO A 109 2.96 7.58 22.45
CA PRO A 109 1.69 7.03 22.01
C PRO A 109 1.46 5.65 22.64
N LYS A 110 0.93 5.61 23.85
CA LYS A 110 0.30 4.39 24.37
C LYS A 110 -1.02 4.20 23.65
N LEU A 111 -1.14 3.09 22.90
CA LEU A 111 -2.41 2.62 22.33
C LEU A 111 -3.42 2.39 23.46
N GLN A 112 -4.22 3.42 23.78
CA GLN A 112 -5.34 3.27 24.68
C GLN A 112 -6.54 2.72 23.90
N ARG A 113 -7.08 1.60 24.40
CA ARG A 113 -8.37 1.08 23.97
C ARG A 113 -9.44 2.11 24.35
N PHE A 114 -10.03 2.76 23.36
CA PHE A 114 -11.19 3.61 23.59
C PHE A 114 -12.45 2.76 23.53
N SER A 115 -13.10 2.63 24.70
CA SER A 115 -14.47 2.17 24.79
C SER A 115 -15.36 3.41 24.85
N MET A 116 -16.10 3.70 23.78
CA MET A 116 -17.14 4.72 23.81
C MET A 116 -18.47 4.06 24.15
N GLU A 117 -18.93 4.28 25.37
CA GLU A 117 -20.32 3.96 25.76
C GLU A 117 -21.22 5.14 25.37
N GLU A 118 -21.95 4.99 24.29
CA GLU A 118 -23.02 5.94 23.96
C GLU A 118 -24.34 5.44 24.56
N THR A 119 -24.79 6.14 25.59
CA THR A 119 -26.10 5.87 26.21
C THR A 119 -27.14 6.74 25.52
N ARG A 120 -27.94 6.16 24.66
CA ARG A 120 -29.05 6.87 24.01
C ARG A 120 -30.32 6.69 24.82
N THR A 121 -30.76 7.76 25.50
CA THR A 121 -32.02 7.76 26.27
C THR A 121 -33.16 8.16 25.30
N VAL A 122 -34.06 7.23 25.03
CA VAL A 122 -35.26 7.51 24.22
C VAL A 122 -36.42 7.73 25.19
N THR A 123 -36.88 8.96 25.26
CA THR A 123 -38.06 9.33 26.10
C THR A 123 -39.29 9.28 25.20
N ARG A 124 -40.17 8.30 25.41
CA ARG A 124 -41.46 8.21 24.73
C ARG A 124 -42.55 8.72 25.64
N ARG A 125 -43.17 9.84 25.30
CA ARG A 125 -44.27 10.44 26.03
C ARG A 125 -45.59 9.75 25.65
N THR A 126 -46.19 9.05 26.58
CA THR A 126 -47.54 8.47 26.40
C THR A 126 -48.55 9.19 27.28
N LYS A 127 -49.83 9.25 26.85
CA LYS A 127 -50.91 9.98 27.52
C LYS A 127 -51.19 9.54 28.99
N ARG A 128 -50.47 8.60 29.54
CA ARG A 128 -50.68 8.03 30.87
C ARG A 128 -49.43 7.86 31.73
N GLY A 129 -48.54 8.85 31.71
CA GLY A 129 -47.36 8.84 32.59
C GLY A 129 -46.05 8.52 31.85
N THR A 130 -44.96 9.08 32.35
CA THR A 130 -43.60 8.90 31.81
C THR A 130 -43.04 7.56 32.31
N LYS A 131 -42.96 6.57 31.43
CA LYS A 131 -42.19 5.37 31.72
C LYS A 131 -40.78 5.52 31.13
N THR A 132 -39.79 5.61 31.99
CA THR A 132 -38.36 5.60 31.59
C THR A 132 -37.94 4.17 31.32
N THR A 133 -37.79 3.82 30.06
CA THR A 133 -37.26 2.51 29.72
C THR A 133 -35.74 2.66 29.55
N ARG A 134 -34.97 1.99 30.37
CA ARG A 134 -33.52 1.88 30.20
C ARG A 134 -33.26 1.08 28.93
N SER A 135 -32.77 1.75 27.90
CA SER A 135 -32.31 1.09 26.70
C SER A 135 -30.99 0.38 26.99
N ALA A 136 -30.90 -0.86 26.51
CA ALA A 136 -29.69 -1.67 26.64
C ALA A 136 -28.50 -0.95 26.01
N LYS A 137 -27.38 -0.94 26.68
CA LYS A 137 -26.08 -0.44 26.18
C LYS A 137 -25.74 -1.19 24.90
N ARG A 138 -25.74 -0.50 23.77
CA ARG A 138 -25.20 -1.06 22.53
C ARG A 138 -23.69 -0.86 22.58
N ALA A 139 -22.95 -1.94 22.83
CA ALA A 139 -21.50 -1.90 22.72
C ALA A 139 -21.15 -1.52 21.27
N VAL A 140 -20.54 -0.36 21.09
CA VAL A 140 -19.95 0.00 19.80
C VAL A 140 -18.71 -0.87 19.67
N VAL A 141 -18.83 -1.94 18.90
CA VAL A 141 -17.68 -2.74 18.48
C VAL A 141 -16.87 -1.85 17.54
N VAL A 142 -15.79 -1.25 18.06
CA VAL A 142 -14.82 -0.59 17.21
C VAL A 142 -14.16 -1.69 16.38
N ALA A 143 -14.58 -1.82 15.13
CA ALA A 143 -13.96 -2.75 14.21
C ALA A 143 -12.46 -2.44 14.15
N LYS A 144 -11.63 -3.49 14.30
CA LYS A 144 -10.19 -3.34 14.09
C LYS A 144 -9.97 -2.81 12.67
N PRO A 145 -9.01 -1.87 12.47
CA PRO A 145 -8.70 -1.39 11.13
C PRO A 145 -8.33 -2.57 10.24
N GLN A 146 -8.96 -2.68 9.11
CA GLN A 146 -8.55 -3.63 8.10
C GLN A 146 -7.31 -3.08 7.40
N ILE A 147 -6.17 -3.72 7.65
CA ILE A 147 -4.88 -3.34 7.09
C ILE A 147 -4.79 -3.94 5.68
N GLY A 148 -4.48 -3.11 4.70
CA GLY A 148 -4.29 -3.54 3.32
C GLY A 148 -2.91 -4.16 3.10
N SER A 149 -2.80 -5.05 2.12
CA SER A 149 -1.53 -5.58 1.62
C SER A 149 -0.83 -4.58 0.72
N ALA A 150 0.50 -4.56 0.76
CA ALA A 150 1.32 -3.78 -0.14
C ALA A 150 2.56 -4.58 -0.53
N ALA A 151 2.97 -4.43 -1.80
CA ALA A 151 4.23 -4.94 -2.29
C ALA A 151 5.28 -3.81 -2.31
N ALA A 152 6.52 -4.15 -1.97
CA ALA A 152 7.63 -3.21 -1.99
C ALA A 152 8.98 -3.94 -2.15
N ASP A 153 10.05 -3.19 -2.33
CA ASP A 153 11.40 -3.70 -2.17
C ASP A 153 11.70 -3.92 -0.68
N TRP A 154 11.89 -5.17 -0.27
CA TRP A 154 12.10 -5.52 1.13
C TRP A 154 13.46 -5.09 1.70
N SER A 155 14.39 -4.69 0.87
CA SER A 155 15.63 -4.07 1.34
C SER A 155 15.38 -2.65 1.89
N ARG A 156 14.38 -1.97 1.39
CA ARG A 156 14.00 -0.59 1.71
C ARG A 156 12.85 -0.52 2.71
N TRP A 157 11.81 -1.31 2.45
CA TRP A 157 10.66 -1.51 3.33
C TRP A 157 10.58 -2.99 3.70
N PRO A 158 11.27 -3.42 4.76
CA PRO A 158 11.27 -4.82 5.19
C PRO A 158 9.86 -5.38 5.36
N ALA A 159 9.69 -6.68 5.12
CA ALA A 159 8.43 -7.36 5.33
C ALA A 159 7.87 -7.07 6.74
N GLY A 160 6.57 -6.79 6.85
CA GLY A 160 5.95 -6.37 8.10
C GLY A 160 5.93 -4.86 8.35
N THR A 161 6.67 -4.05 7.56
CA THR A 161 6.57 -2.59 7.65
C THR A 161 5.12 -2.16 7.47
N SER A 162 4.58 -1.40 8.41
CA SER A 162 3.23 -0.85 8.33
C SER A 162 3.26 0.67 8.23
N PHE A 163 2.38 1.22 7.40
CA PHE A 163 2.33 2.65 7.13
C PHE A 163 0.92 3.13 6.87
N ARG A 164 0.71 4.42 7.05
CA ARG A 164 -0.52 5.12 6.73
C ARG A 164 -0.31 6.03 5.52
N LEU A 165 -1.20 5.95 4.54
CA LEU A 165 -1.29 6.97 3.49
C LEU A 165 -1.95 8.22 4.04
N LEU A 166 -1.28 9.37 3.97
CA LEU A 166 -1.83 10.61 4.53
C LEU A 166 -3.02 11.15 3.72
N SER A 167 -3.03 10.90 2.42
CA SER A 167 -4.12 11.34 1.52
C SER A 167 -5.45 10.66 1.80
N THR A 168 -5.43 9.37 2.18
CA THR A 168 -6.63 8.57 2.38
C THR A 168 -6.86 8.13 3.82
N GLY A 169 -5.86 8.26 4.69
CA GLY A 169 -5.89 7.75 6.06
C GLY A 169 -5.87 6.22 6.17
N ARG A 170 -5.82 5.49 5.06
CA ARG A 170 -5.78 4.02 5.02
C ARG A 170 -4.44 3.50 5.50
N ILE A 171 -4.46 2.32 6.13
CA ILE A 171 -3.26 1.66 6.64
C ILE A 171 -2.95 0.43 5.78
N TYR A 172 -1.68 0.27 5.46
CA TYR A 172 -1.15 -0.84 4.69
C TYR A 172 0.01 -1.50 5.43
N ARG A 173 0.29 -2.74 5.09
CA ARG A 173 1.45 -3.48 5.53
C ARG A 173 2.17 -4.09 4.33
N VAL A 174 3.49 -4.00 4.33
CA VAL A 174 4.33 -4.66 3.34
C VAL A 174 4.38 -6.15 3.66
N ASP A 175 3.74 -6.96 2.82
CA ASP A 175 3.67 -8.41 2.94
C ASP A 175 3.89 -9.12 1.60
N ASP A 176 4.23 -8.31 0.58
CA ASP A 176 4.50 -8.80 -0.76
C ASP A 176 5.71 -8.07 -1.39
N TYR A 177 6.26 -8.61 -2.46
CA TYR A 177 7.32 -8.01 -3.26
C TYR A 177 7.10 -8.26 -4.75
N GLY A 178 7.71 -7.45 -5.60
CA GLY A 178 7.60 -7.61 -7.05
C GLY A 178 8.92 -7.34 -7.76
N TRP A 179 9.12 -8.00 -8.91
CA TRP A 179 10.32 -7.82 -9.72
C TRP A 179 10.49 -6.35 -10.19
N ALA A 180 9.39 -5.68 -10.48
CA ALA A 180 9.36 -4.28 -10.92
C ALA A 180 9.67 -3.28 -9.80
N LEU A 181 9.69 -3.71 -8.56
CA LEU A 181 9.91 -2.88 -7.39
C LEU A 181 11.35 -2.95 -6.87
N ALA A 182 12.10 -4.01 -7.23
CA ALA A 182 13.45 -4.23 -6.76
C ALA A 182 14.40 -3.08 -7.16
N GLY A 183 15.05 -2.45 -6.19
CA GLY A 183 15.90 -1.29 -6.37
C GLY A 183 15.16 0.03 -6.59
N ARG A 184 13.86 0.11 -6.30
CA ARG A 184 13.03 1.31 -6.48
C ARG A 184 12.40 1.79 -5.17
N ASN A 185 12.17 3.10 -5.08
CA ASN A 185 11.45 3.71 -3.97
C ASN A 185 9.93 3.76 -4.26
N THR A 186 9.39 2.67 -4.76
CA THR A 186 7.97 2.53 -5.13
C THR A 186 7.31 1.50 -4.22
N ILE A 187 6.12 1.82 -3.75
CA ILE A 187 5.25 0.90 -3.02
C ILE A 187 4.02 0.64 -3.87
N ASP A 188 3.68 -0.63 -4.05
CA ASP A 188 2.54 -1.07 -4.84
C ASP A 188 1.42 -1.53 -3.91
N LEU A 189 0.23 -0.91 -4.03
CA LEU A 189 -0.88 -1.10 -3.12
C LEU A 189 -1.86 -2.12 -3.68
N TYR A 190 -2.19 -3.12 -2.91
CA TYR A 190 -3.18 -4.09 -3.34
C TYR A 190 -4.60 -3.47 -3.41
N MET A 191 -5.25 -3.67 -4.55
CA MET A 191 -6.64 -3.28 -4.80
C MET A 191 -7.46 -4.52 -5.14
N PRO A 192 -8.71 -4.64 -4.63
CA PRO A 192 -9.51 -5.85 -4.79
C PRO A 192 -9.98 -6.09 -6.23
N ASN A 193 -9.96 -5.06 -7.06
CA ASN A 193 -10.41 -5.13 -8.44
C ASN A 193 -9.69 -4.13 -9.35
N GLN A 194 -9.72 -4.41 -10.64
CA GLN A 194 -9.04 -3.63 -11.67
C GLN A 194 -9.55 -2.19 -11.81
N ARG A 195 -10.82 -1.93 -11.47
CA ARG A 195 -11.38 -0.57 -11.51
C ARG A 195 -10.71 0.31 -10.46
N GLU A 196 -10.57 -0.18 -9.23
CA GLU A 196 -9.90 0.57 -8.15
C GLU A 196 -8.41 0.74 -8.45
N MET A 197 -7.75 -0.30 -8.94
CA MET A 197 -6.36 -0.26 -9.38
C MET A 197 -6.14 0.82 -10.45
N ASN A 198 -6.95 0.82 -11.52
CA ASN A 198 -6.86 1.80 -12.60
C ASN A 198 -7.19 3.22 -12.12
N SER A 199 -8.12 3.36 -11.18
CA SER A 199 -8.48 4.65 -10.57
C SER A 199 -7.34 5.20 -9.69
N TRP A 200 -6.57 4.32 -9.04
CA TRP A 200 -5.41 4.73 -8.27
C TRP A 200 -4.29 5.19 -9.20
N GLY A 201 -3.91 4.38 -10.17
CA GLY A 201 -2.81 4.64 -11.10
C GLY A 201 -1.46 4.76 -10.40
N ALA A 202 -0.58 5.60 -10.95
CA ALA A 202 0.74 5.89 -10.38
C ALA A 202 0.78 7.35 -9.90
N ARG A 203 1.16 7.57 -8.64
CA ARG A 203 1.21 8.92 -8.04
C ARG A 203 2.25 9.03 -6.94
N GLN A 204 2.61 10.26 -6.59
CA GLN A 204 3.45 10.54 -5.43
C GLN A 204 2.54 10.69 -4.21
N GLU A 205 2.91 10.01 -3.13
CA GLU A 205 2.17 10.02 -1.87
C GLU A 205 3.09 10.30 -0.70
N THR A 206 2.55 10.94 0.33
CA THR A 206 3.23 11.01 1.62
C THR A 206 2.68 9.90 2.50
N ILE A 207 3.58 9.08 3.02
CA ILE A 207 3.26 8.03 3.96
C ILE A 207 3.83 8.37 5.35
N GLN A 208 3.10 7.95 6.37
CA GLN A 208 3.59 7.89 7.74
C GLN A 208 3.91 6.43 8.08
N VAL A 209 5.16 6.12 8.32
CA VAL A 209 5.57 4.80 8.80
C VAL A 209 5.13 4.67 10.25
N LEU A 210 4.32 3.65 10.53
CA LEU A 210 3.80 3.35 11.86
C LEU A 210 4.71 2.36 12.60
N GLN A 211 5.29 1.43 11.83
CA GLN A 211 6.19 0.42 12.34
C GLN A 211 7.08 -0.07 11.19
N TRP A 212 8.36 -0.16 11.44
CA TRP A 212 9.30 -0.80 10.52
C TRP A 212 9.28 -2.33 10.72
N GLY A 213 9.33 -3.06 9.62
CA GLY A 213 9.58 -4.51 9.64
C GLY A 213 11.03 -4.84 10.00
N ASP A 214 11.31 -6.10 10.24
CA ASP A 214 12.66 -6.57 10.54
C ASP A 214 13.45 -6.88 9.25
N PRO A 215 14.58 -6.15 8.99
CA PRO A 215 15.44 -6.43 7.86
C PRO A 215 16.07 -7.84 7.91
N GLN A 216 16.32 -8.39 9.10
CA GLN A 216 16.95 -9.69 9.25
C GLN A 216 15.97 -10.82 8.91
N GLU A 217 14.71 -10.70 9.33
CA GLU A 217 13.66 -11.64 8.93
C GLU A 217 13.45 -11.62 7.41
N SER A 218 13.44 -10.42 6.82
CA SER A 218 13.33 -10.25 5.37
C SER A 218 14.51 -10.90 4.64
N LEU A 219 15.73 -10.69 5.14
CA LEU A 219 16.95 -11.29 4.58
C LEU A 219 16.90 -12.82 4.64
N GLN A 220 16.53 -13.39 5.79
CA GLN A 220 16.40 -14.84 5.97
C GLN A 220 15.37 -15.46 5.03
N PHE A 221 14.25 -14.78 4.81
CA PHE A 221 13.24 -15.23 3.87
C PHE A 221 13.76 -15.20 2.43
N LEU A 222 14.32 -14.07 1.99
CA LEU A 222 14.79 -13.85 0.63
C LEU A 222 15.98 -14.76 0.28
N HIS A 223 16.82 -15.13 1.26
CA HIS A 223 17.96 -16.05 1.04
C HIS A 223 17.56 -17.40 0.46
N ARG A 224 16.33 -17.85 0.69
CA ARG A 224 15.82 -19.14 0.17
C ARG A 224 15.36 -19.06 -1.29
N HIS A 225 15.26 -17.87 -1.87
CA HIS A 225 14.63 -17.64 -3.17
C HIS A 225 15.55 -16.88 -4.15
N GLN A 226 16.87 -16.98 -3.99
CA GLN A 226 17.85 -16.19 -4.76
C GLN A 226 17.98 -16.56 -6.25
N ASP A 227 17.21 -17.52 -6.74
CA ASP A 227 17.18 -17.90 -8.16
C ASP A 227 16.70 -16.74 -9.05
N TYR A 228 15.96 -15.81 -8.49
CA TYR A 228 15.44 -14.65 -9.18
C TYR A 228 16.34 -13.42 -8.99
N ARG A 229 16.65 -12.73 -10.09
CA ARG A 229 17.53 -11.54 -10.09
C ARG A 229 17.06 -10.42 -9.16
N HIS A 230 15.76 -10.16 -9.12
CA HIS A 230 15.18 -9.14 -8.25
C HIS A 230 15.37 -9.47 -6.76
N ILE A 231 15.22 -10.74 -6.39
CA ILE A 231 15.47 -11.19 -5.02
C ILE A 231 16.96 -11.06 -4.68
N LYS A 232 17.85 -11.46 -5.61
CA LYS A 232 19.30 -11.30 -5.43
C LYS A 232 19.68 -9.84 -5.21
N ARG A 233 19.04 -8.90 -5.94
CA ARG A 233 19.27 -7.45 -5.74
C ARG A 233 18.90 -7.04 -4.32
N MET A 234 17.71 -7.40 -3.82
CA MET A 234 17.27 -7.08 -2.46
C MET A 234 18.19 -7.69 -1.40
N VAL A 235 18.64 -8.93 -1.59
CA VAL A 235 19.60 -9.57 -0.67
C VAL A 235 20.92 -8.83 -0.62
N LEU A 236 21.49 -8.43 -1.76
CA LEU A 236 22.73 -7.66 -1.82
C LEU A 236 22.60 -6.32 -1.08
N GLU A 237 21.49 -5.62 -1.28
CA GLU A 237 21.22 -4.34 -0.64
C GLU A 237 21.05 -4.51 0.90
N LEU A 238 20.33 -5.55 1.36
CA LEU A 238 20.23 -5.87 2.79
C LEU A 238 21.57 -6.23 3.43
N GLN A 239 22.51 -6.74 2.65
CA GLN A 239 23.89 -7.03 3.08
C GLN A 239 24.81 -5.81 3.04
N GLY A 240 24.33 -4.61 2.68
CA GLY A 240 25.12 -3.40 2.52
C GLY A 240 25.99 -3.38 1.26
N ARG A 241 25.68 -4.22 0.26
CA ARG A 241 26.41 -4.32 -1.01
C ARG A 241 25.72 -3.52 -2.11
N ASP A 242 25.40 -2.25 -1.85
CA ASP A 242 24.60 -1.38 -2.71
C ASP A 242 25.17 -1.23 -4.12
N LYS A 243 26.52 -1.15 -4.25
CA LYS A 243 27.18 -1.04 -5.56
C LYS A 243 26.94 -2.25 -6.44
N GLU A 244 26.93 -3.45 -5.85
CA GLU A 244 26.66 -4.69 -6.57
C GLU A 244 25.17 -4.84 -6.87
N ALA A 245 24.31 -4.44 -5.94
CA ALA A 245 22.86 -4.40 -6.16
C ALA A 245 22.50 -3.48 -7.33
N ALA A 246 23.13 -2.30 -7.40
CA ALA A 246 22.93 -1.34 -8.49
C ALA A 246 23.49 -1.81 -9.84
N ALA A 247 24.54 -2.61 -9.84
CA ALA A 247 25.16 -3.16 -11.05
C ALA A 247 24.36 -4.32 -11.68
N LEU A 248 23.45 -4.95 -10.93
CA LEU A 248 22.58 -6.00 -11.47
C LEU A 248 21.57 -5.41 -12.48
N ARG A 249 21.56 -6.01 -13.70
CA ARG A 249 20.67 -5.64 -14.79
C ARG A 249 19.78 -6.81 -15.20
#